data_473d06238b3f64c8160bf0209db18acf
#
_entry.id   473d06238b3f64c8160bf0209db18acf
#
_cell.length_a   1.000
_cell.length_b   1.000
_cell.length_c   1.000
_cell.angle_alpha   90.00
_cell.angle_beta   90.00
_cell.angle_gamma   90.00
#
_symmetry.space_group_name_H-M   'P 1'
#
loop_
_entity.id
_entity.type
_entity.pdbx_description
1 polymer ?
#
loop_
_entity_poly.entity_id
_entity_poly.type
_entity_poly.pdbx_seq_one_letter_code
_entity_poly.pdbx_strand_id
1 'polypeptide(L)'
;KNLDISFSMANGVRADRLDLRILKKLKKAGCWMLSISPETGNNDSLKKINKGFSLNDALIARKICKKLEITVMSNFILGFPWEDEKSIIQTINFAKKLDADINHFCRAIPFPGTPLWNSLKKINYSLEDKGLNFGGLKYEHPRISEKKFKYLLKKAYWETMMKPRKIIHLSKILNFKDFIDLGKYALVTGNL
;
A
#
# COMPACT_ATOMS: atom_id res chain seq x y z
N LYS A 1 -18.89 30.31 -5.14
CA LYS A 1 -18.24 30.57 -3.83
C LYS A 1 -16.80 30.09 -3.95
N ASN A 2 -15.82 30.98 -3.77
CA ASN A 2 -14.41 30.59 -3.59
C ASN A 2 -14.28 30.00 -2.19
N LEU A 3 -14.19 28.66 -2.08
CA LEU A 3 -13.91 27.98 -0.84
C LEU A 3 -12.40 27.71 -0.79
N ASP A 4 -11.73 28.21 0.22
CA ASP A 4 -10.33 27.86 0.53
C ASP A 4 -10.32 26.55 1.32
N ILE A 5 -10.37 25.44 0.59
CA ILE A 5 -10.38 24.09 1.17
C ILE A 5 -9.16 23.30 0.73
N SER A 6 -8.65 22.48 1.65
CA SER A 6 -7.61 21.51 1.39
C SER A 6 -8.14 20.11 1.71
N PHE A 7 -7.93 19.14 0.82
CA PHE A 7 -8.43 17.78 1.02
C PHE A 7 -7.45 16.71 0.52
N SER A 8 -7.64 15.50 1.01
CA SER A 8 -6.90 14.31 0.58
C SER A 8 -7.84 13.21 0.10
N MET A 9 -7.34 12.36 -0.79
CA MET A 9 -8.04 11.16 -1.29
C MET A 9 -7.30 9.91 -0.77
N ALA A 10 -7.51 9.60 0.52
CA ALA A 10 -6.76 8.56 1.23
C ALA A 10 -7.16 7.12 0.85
N ASN A 11 -8.41 6.90 0.38
CA ASN A 11 -8.96 5.56 0.15
C ASN A 11 -8.59 4.92 -1.20
N GLY A 12 -7.62 5.49 -1.90
CA GLY A 12 -7.15 4.97 -3.16
C GLY A 12 -7.97 5.38 -4.37
N VAL A 13 -7.26 5.77 -5.42
CA VAL A 13 -7.84 6.09 -6.72
C VAL A 13 -7.25 5.17 -7.79
N ARG A 14 -8.03 4.89 -8.83
CA ARG A 14 -7.58 4.08 -9.95
C ARG A 14 -6.51 4.82 -10.75
N ALA A 15 -5.31 4.24 -10.81
CA ALA A 15 -4.17 4.85 -11.47
C ALA A 15 -4.39 5.08 -12.97
N ASP A 16 -5.07 4.16 -13.66
CA ASP A 16 -5.40 4.23 -15.08
C ASP A 16 -6.39 5.35 -15.45
N ARG A 17 -7.01 5.99 -14.44
CA ARG A 17 -7.94 7.14 -14.62
C ARG A 17 -7.30 8.48 -14.26
N LEU A 18 -6.02 8.48 -13.88
CA LEU A 18 -5.29 9.68 -13.47
C LEU A 18 -4.43 10.22 -14.62
N ASP A 19 -5.01 11.07 -15.43
CA ASP A 19 -4.29 11.84 -16.44
C ASP A 19 -3.87 13.23 -15.92
N LEU A 20 -3.05 13.93 -16.71
CA LEU A 20 -2.56 15.27 -16.37
C LEU A 20 -3.70 16.27 -16.19
N ARG A 21 -4.78 16.15 -16.99
CA ARG A 21 -5.93 17.06 -16.96
C ARG A 21 -6.70 16.92 -15.65
N ILE A 22 -6.99 15.67 -15.26
CA ILE A 22 -7.69 15.37 -13.99
C ILE A 22 -6.85 15.81 -12.80
N LEU A 23 -5.56 15.46 -12.77
CA LEU A 23 -4.68 15.81 -11.67
C LEU A 23 -4.45 17.31 -11.52
N LYS A 24 -4.39 18.09 -12.62
CA LYS A 24 -4.37 19.55 -12.55
C LYS A 24 -5.65 20.12 -11.94
N LYS A 25 -6.83 19.57 -12.30
CA LYS A 25 -8.10 19.99 -11.71
C LYS A 25 -8.18 19.67 -10.22
N LEU A 26 -7.75 18.47 -9.81
CA LEU A 26 -7.69 18.08 -8.40
C LEU A 26 -6.77 19.01 -7.61
N LYS A 27 -5.57 19.31 -8.13
CA LYS A 27 -4.64 20.25 -7.48
C LYS A 27 -5.26 21.64 -7.32
N LYS A 28 -5.87 22.17 -8.39
CA LYS A 28 -6.56 23.47 -8.35
C LYS A 28 -7.72 23.50 -7.36
N ALA A 29 -8.39 22.37 -7.14
CA ALA A 29 -9.47 22.22 -6.18
C ALA A 29 -9.00 22.09 -4.72
N GLY A 30 -7.68 22.07 -4.45
CA GLY A 30 -7.12 21.94 -3.12
C GLY A 30 -6.68 20.53 -2.71
N CYS A 31 -6.63 19.58 -3.67
CA CYS A 31 -6.10 18.23 -3.38
C CYS A 31 -4.58 18.28 -3.16
N TRP A 32 -4.14 17.99 -1.93
CA TRP A 32 -2.72 17.95 -1.58
C TRP A 32 -2.13 16.54 -1.55
N MET A 33 -2.96 15.51 -1.34
CA MET A 33 -2.53 14.11 -1.28
C MET A 33 -3.57 13.19 -1.91
N LEU A 34 -3.10 12.15 -2.60
CA LEU A 34 -3.94 11.04 -3.05
C LEU A 34 -3.23 9.70 -2.84
N SER A 35 -4.04 8.65 -2.73
CA SER A 35 -3.54 7.29 -2.61
C SER A 35 -3.63 6.56 -3.95
N ILE A 36 -2.51 5.97 -4.39
CA ILE A 36 -2.46 5.01 -5.50
C ILE A 36 -2.21 3.64 -4.88
N SER A 37 -3.13 2.69 -5.06
CA SER A 37 -3.06 1.37 -4.44
C SER A 37 -2.80 0.28 -5.48
N PRO A 38 -1.53 0.01 -5.85
CA PRO A 38 -1.19 -1.09 -6.76
C PRO A 38 -1.50 -2.47 -6.15
N GLU A 39 -1.53 -2.58 -4.84
CA GLU A 39 -1.68 -3.76 -3.99
C GLU A 39 -0.50 -4.73 -4.07
N THR A 40 0.08 -4.94 -5.24
CA THR A 40 1.25 -5.81 -5.45
C THR A 40 2.13 -5.23 -6.56
N GLY A 41 3.40 -5.57 -6.54
CA GLY A 41 4.36 -5.29 -7.61
C GLY A 41 4.66 -6.51 -8.49
N ASN A 42 3.92 -7.59 -8.29
CA ASN A 42 4.02 -8.81 -9.08
C ASN A 42 2.85 -8.89 -10.07
N ASN A 43 3.14 -9.02 -11.37
CA ASN A 43 2.12 -9.03 -12.42
C ASN A 43 1.15 -10.23 -12.33
N ASP A 44 1.62 -11.39 -11.89
CA ASP A 44 0.76 -12.57 -11.74
C ASP A 44 -0.20 -12.41 -10.57
N SER A 45 0.28 -11.87 -9.43
CA SER A 45 -0.57 -11.50 -8.31
C SER A 45 -1.57 -10.41 -8.71
N LEU A 46 -1.14 -9.40 -9.49
CA LEU A 46 -2.01 -8.32 -9.96
C LEU A 46 -3.18 -8.85 -10.80
N LYS A 47 -2.93 -9.83 -11.68
CA LYS A 47 -3.96 -10.53 -12.46
C LYS A 47 -4.91 -11.30 -11.55
N LYS A 48 -4.37 -12.07 -10.59
CA LYS A 48 -5.18 -12.89 -9.67
C LYS A 48 -6.12 -12.07 -8.79
N ILE A 49 -5.69 -10.87 -8.35
CA ILE A 49 -6.56 -9.97 -7.57
C ILE A 49 -7.50 -9.12 -8.44
N ASN A 50 -7.43 -9.29 -9.77
CA ASN A 50 -8.27 -8.57 -10.74
C ASN A 50 -8.27 -7.05 -10.54
N LYS A 51 -7.08 -6.45 -10.36
CA LYS A 51 -6.96 -5.02 -10.04
C LYS A 51 -7.43 -4.11 -11.19
N GLY A 52 -7.39 -4.60 -12.43
CA GLY A 52 -7.94 -3.93 -13.60
C GLY A 52 -7.15 -2.72 -14.10
N PHE A 53 -5.89 -2.53 -13.65
CA PHE A 53 -4.92 -1.59 -14.21
C PHE A 53 -3.50 -2.16 -14.11
N SER A 54 -2.56 -1.61 -14.86
CA SER A 54 -1.18 -2.09 -14.92
C SER A 54 -0.28 -1.38 -13.91
N LEU A 55 0.84 -2.00 -13.56
CA LEU A 55 1.88 -1.36 -12.75
C LEU A 55 2.45 -0.10 -13.44
N ASN A 56 2.44 -0.06 -14.78
CA ASN A 56 2.89 1.09 -15.53
C ASN A 56 1.95 2.30 -15.35
N ASP A 57 0.64 2.09 -15.24
CA ASP A 57 -0.32 3.16 -14.97
C ASP A 57 -0.02 3.85 -13.64
N ALA A 58 0.34 3.07 -12.61
CA ALA A 58 0.74 3.62 -11.31
C ALA A 58 2.02 4.48 -11.43
N LEU A 59 3.00 4.05 -12.22
CA LEU A 59 4.24 4.82 -12.45
C LEU A 59 3.96 6.13 -13.21
N ILE A 60 3.09 6.09 -14.22
CA ILE A 60 2.68 7.28 -14.98
C ILE A 60 1.96 8.27 -14.06
N ALA A 61 0.95 7.80 -13.31
CA ALA A 61 0.20 8.64 -12.38
C ALA A 61 1.13 9.27 -11.34
N ARG A 62 2.05 8.48 -10.73
CA ARG A 62 3.04 9.01 -9.78
C ARG A 62 3.93 10.09 -10.40
N LYS A 63 4.41 9.88 -11.63
CA LYS A 63 5.24 10.87 -12.33
C LYS A 63 4.51 12.21 -12.53
N ILE A 64 3.22 12.16 -12.84
CA ILE A 64 2.41 13.37 -13.01
C ILE A 64 2.17 14.04 -11.65
N CYS A 65 1.80 13.28 -10.62
CA CYS A 65 1.63 13.80 -9.26
C CYS A 65 2.87 14.53 -8.76
N LYS A 66 4.07 13.94 -8.98
CA LYS A 66 5.34 14.57 -8.61
C LYS A 66 5.56 15.93 -9.30
N LYS A 67 5.20 16.06 -10.58
CA LYS A 67 5.29 17.34 -11.32
C LYS A 67 4.32 18.39 -10.80
N LEU A 68 3.19 17.97 -10.27
CA LEU A 68 2.13 18.84 -9.74
C LEU A 68 2.26 19.05 -8.22
N GLU A 69 3.29 18.55 -7.60
CA GLU A 69 3.50 18.61 -6.15
C GLU A 69 2.28 18.09 -5.36
N ILE A 70 1.69 16.99 -5.84
CA ILE A 70 0.67 16.24 -5.13
C ILE A 70 1.38 15.08 -4.41
N THR A 71 1.25 15.02 -3.09
CA THR A 71 1.78 13.92 -2.28
C THR A 71 1.09 12.62 -2.65
N VAL A 72 1.84 11.55 -2.80
CA VAL A 72 1.30 10.23 -3.11
C VAL A 72 1.56 9.26 -1.97
N MET A 73 0.48 8.69 -1.44
CA MET A 73 0.54 7.48 -0.62
C MET A 73 0.35 6.27 -1.53
N SER A 74 1.03 5.16 -1.27
CA SER A 74 0.77 3.90 -1.96
C SER A 74 0.52 2.77 -0.97
N ASN A 75 -0.44 1.89 -1.30
CA ASN A 75 -0.79 0.74 -0.49
C ASN A 75 -0.39 -0.55 -1.20
N PHE A 76 0.22 -1.44 -0.44
CA PHE A 76 0.64 -2.76 -0.87
C PHE A 76 0.17 -3.82 0.11
N ILE A 77 -0.29 -4.94 -0.43
CA ILE A 77 -0.66 -6.14 0.31
C ILE A 77 0.40 -7.20 0.05
N LEU A 78 0.97 -7.74 1.11
CA LEU A 78 2.00 -8.78 1.05
C LEU A 78 1.44 -10.09 1.62
N GLY A 79 1.88 -11.21 1.03
CA GLY A 79 1.57 -12.52 1.56
C GLY A 79 0.21 -13.06 1.11
N PHE A 80 -0.18 -12.85 -0.13
CA PHE A 80 -1.24 -13.65 -0.72
C PHE A 80 -0.85 -15.13 -0.71
N PRO A 81 -1.80 -16.09 -0.55
CA PRO A 81 -1.48 -17.51 -0.39
C PRO A 81 -0.64 -18.12 -1.52
N TRP A 82 -0.73 -17.57 -2.71
CA TRP A 82 0.03 -18.00 -3.88
C TRP A 82 1.41 -17.36 -4.00
N GLU A 83 1.72 -16.34 -3.18
CA GLU A 83 3.01 -15.67 -3.20
C GLU A 83 4.09 -16.51 -2.51
N ASP A 84 5.32 -16.27 -2.89
CA ASP A 84 6.53 -16.72 -2.27
C ASP A 84 7.40 -15.51 -1.90
N GLU A 85 8.55 -15.76 -1.32
CA GLU A 85 9.51 -14.70 -0.98
C GLU A 85 9.89 -13.85 -2.21
N LYS A 86 10.06 -14.47 -3.37
CA LYS A 86 10.45 -13.79 -4.61
C LYS A 86 9.36 -12.81 -5.05
N SER A 87 8.10 -13.21 -4.98
CA SER A 87 6.95 -12.35 -5.32
C SER A 87 6.85 -11.14 -4.39
N ILE A 88 7.08 -11.34 -3.09
CA ILE A 88 7.11 -10.23 -2.11
C ILE A 88 8.27 -9.28 -2.40
N ILE A 89 9.46 -9.80 -2.69
CA ILE A 89 10.62 -8.98 -3.07
C ILE A 89 10.34 -8.18 -4.35
N GLN A 90 9.65 -8.75 -5.34
CA GLN A 90 9.21 -8.02 -6.52
C GLN A 90 8.31 -6.84 -6.16
N THR A 91 7.38 -7.03 -5.23
CA THR A 91 6.50 -5.96 -4.73
C THR A 91 7.31 -4.86 -4.00
N ILE A 92 8.28 -5.23 -3.17
CA ILE A 92 9.19 -4.27 -2.52
C ILE A 92 9.99 -3.47 -3.57
N ASN A 93 10.53 -4.15 -4.57
CA ASN A 93 11.29 -3.50 -5.64
C ASN A 93 10.41 -2.56 -6.49
N PHE A 94 9.17 -2.96 -6.74
CA PHE A 94 8.21 -2.08 -7.41
C PHE A 94 7.88 -0.86 -6.56
N ALA A 95 7.64 -1.00 -5.26
CA ALA A 95 7.41 0.13 -4.35
C ALA A 95 8.60 1.10 -4.32
N LYS A 96 9.84 0.58 -4.40
CA LYS A 96 11.06 1.41 -4.55
C LYS A 96 11.07 2.19 -5.87
N LYS A 97 10.65 1.55 -6.96
CA LYS A 97 10.57 2.15 -8.31
C LYS A 97 9.45 3.18 -8.39
N LEU A 98 8.30 2.90 -7.81
CA LEU A 98 7.16 3.82 -7.74
C LEU A 98 7.53 5.10 -6.98
N ASP A 99 8.37 4.97 -5.96
CA ASP A 99 8.91 6.08 -5.17
C ASP A 99 7.81 7.03 -4.66
N ALA A 100 6.69 6.45 -4.19
CA ALA A 100 5.64 7.21 -3.52
C ALA A 100 6.18 7.88 -2.25
N ASP A 101 5.58 8.99 -1.83
CA ASP A 101 6.05 9.75 -0.67
C ASP A 101 5.81 8.98 0.63
N ILE A 102 4.68 8.26 0.70
CA ILE A 102 4.32 7.36 1.79
C ILE A 102 4.04 5.98 1.20
N ASN A 103 4.60 4.93 1.80
CA ASN A 103 4.26 3.55 1.46
C ASN A 103 3.64 2.87 2.68
N HIS A 104 2.49 2.25 2.48
CA HIS A 104 1.82 1.42 3.47
C HIS A 104 1.84 -0.03 3.01
N PHE A 105 2.30 -0.93 3.88
CA PHE A 105 2.34 -2.36 3.62
C PHE A 105 1.49 -3.07 4.65
N CYS A 106 0.56 -3.89 4.21
CA CYS A 106 -0.25 -4.74 5.07
C CYS A 106 -0.15 -6.20 4.64
N ARG A 107 -0.50 -7.09 5.56
CA ARG A 107 -0.62 -8.52 5.28
C ARG A 107 -1.92 -8.79 4.54
N ALA A 108 -1.92 -9.74 3.61
CA ALA A 108 -3.15 -10.27 3.04
C ALA A 108 -3.98 -10.94 4.15
N ILE A 109 -5.20 -10.47 4.34
CA ILE A 109 -6.15 -11.03 5.31
C ILE A 109 -7.35 -11.60 4.56
N PRO A 110 -7.61 -12.90 4.65
CA PRO A 110 -8.76 -13.53 4.01
C PRO A 110 -10.03 -13.25 4.82
N PHE A 111 -10.76 -12.19 4.49
CA PHE A 111 -12.02 -11.89 5.14
C PHE A 111 -13.13 -12.87 4.72
N PRO A 112 -14.02 -13.28 5.66
CA PRO A 112 -15.18 -14.15 5.36
C PRO A 112 -15.99 -13.63 4.18
N GLY A 113 -16.40 -14.55 3.30
CA GLY A 113 -17.19 -14.22 2.10
C GLY A 113 -16.39 -13.74 0.89
N THR A 114 -15.10 -13.43 1.04
CA THR A 114 -14.25 -13.02 -0.09
C THR A 114 -13.81 -14.23 -0.94
N PRO A 115 -13.47 -14.02 -2.24
CA PRO A 115 -12.89 -15.07 -3.08
C PRO A 115 -11.62 -15.69 -2.46
N LEU A 116 -10.81 -14.87 -1.80
CA LEU A 116 -9.60 -15.32 -1.10
C LEU A 116 -9.94 -16.28 0.04
N TRP A 117 -10.92 -15.95 0.88
CA TRP A 117 -11.43 -16.80 1.94
C TRP A 117 -11.95 -18.14 1.40
N ASN A 118 -12.78 -18.09 0.35
CA ASN A 118 -13.36 -19.27 -0.26
C ASN A 118 -12.28 -20.18 -0.89
N SER A 119 -11.22 -19.61 -1.46
CA SER A 119 -10.12 -20.38 -2.03
C SER A 119 -9.32 -21.13 -0.96
N LEU A 120 -9.12 -20.54 0.22
CA LEU A 120 -8.45 -21.18 1.35
C LEU A 120 -9.29 -22.26 2.00
N LYS A 121 -10.61 -22.06 2.14
CA LYS A 121 -11.52 -23.11 2.61
C LYS A 121 -11.52 -24.36 1.74
N LYS A 122 -11.42 -24.21 0.42
CA LYS A 122 -11.37 -25.35 -0.51
C LYS A 122 -10.16 -26.25 -0.32
N ILE A 123 -9.06 -25.74 0.25
CA ILE A 123 -7.86 -26.52 0.54
C ILE A 123 -7.77 -26.91 2.03
N ASN A 124 -8.90 -26.90 2.76
CA ASN A 124 -8.99 -27.23 4.19
C ASN A 124 -8.03 -26.41 5.07
N TYR A 125 -7.73 -25.18 4.65
CA TYR A 125 -6.87 -24.30 5.44
C TYR A 125 -7.64 -23.87 6.71
N SER A 126 -7.03 -24.08 7.88
CA SER A 126 -7.63 -23.67 9.16
C SER A 126 -7.64 -22.14 9.25
N LEU A 127 -8.82 -21.56 9.10
CA LEU A 127 -9.07 -20.15 9.30
C LEU A 127 -9.82 -19.99 10.63
N GLU A 128 -9.12 -19.53 11.65
CA GLU A 128 -9.78 -19.15 12.89
C GLU A 128 -10.47 -17.79 12.72
N ASP A 129 -11.79 -17.80 12.75
CA ASP A 129 -12.58 -16.57 12.77
C ASP A 129 -12.66 -16.05 14.21
N LYS A 130 -11.78 -15.14 14.57
CA LYS A 130 -11.80 -14.46 15.89
C LYS A 130 -12.50 -13.10 15.83
N GLY A 131 -13.37 -12.88 14.83
CA GLY A 131 -14.12 -11.64 14.63
C GLY A 131 -13.51 -10.72 13.56
N LEU A 132 -14.35 -9.81 13.06
CA LEU A 132 -14.05 -8.88 11.95
C LEU A 132 -13.07 -7.74 12.29
N ASN A 133 -12.30 -7.85 13.35
CA ASN A 133 -11.29 -6.85 13.67
C ASN A 133 -10.03 -7.08 12.82
N PHE A 134 -9.44 -6.02 12.28
CA PHE A 134 -8.19 -6.04 11.52
C PHE A 134 -7.01 -6.75 12.21
N GLY A 135 -7.10 -6.99 13.53
CA GLY A 135 -6.15 -7.76 14.33
C GLY A 135 -6.59 -9.17 14.73
N GLY A 136 -7.82 -9.61 14.39
CA GLY A 136 -8.41 -10.85 14.89
C GLY A 136 -8.22 -12.08 14.01
N LEU A 137 -7.98 -11.90 12.71
CA LEU A 137 -7.76 -13.01 11.78
C LEU A 137 -6.27 -13.36 11.75
N LYS A 138 -5.89 -14.44 12.42
CA LYS A 138 -4.57 -15.03 12.24
C LYS A 138 -4.56 -15.85 10.96
N TYR A 139 -3.91 -15.31 9.95
CA TYR A 139 -3.61 -16.02 8.72
C TYR A 139 -2.11 -16.36 8.72
N GLU A 140 -1.78 -17.63 8.81
CA GLU A 140 -0.42 -18.13 8.63
C GLU A 140 -0.18 -18.37 7.14
N HIS A 141 0.90 -17.82 6.61
CA HIS A 141 1.17 -17.97 5.19
C HIS A 141 1.62 -19.41 4.88
N PRO A 142 1.06 -20.11 3.85
CA PRO A 142 1.34 -21.53 3.61
C PRO A 142 2.80 -21.82 3.18
N ARG A 143 3.54 -20.82 2.72
CA ARG A 143 4.91 -20.99 2.17
C ARG A 143 5.97 -20.13 2.84
N ILE A 144 5.60 -19.21 3.71
CA ILE A 144 6.51 -18.24 4.32
C ILE A 144 6.29 -18.26 5.82
N SER A 145 7.33 -18.60 6.58
CA SER A 145 7.23 -18.60 8.04
C SER A 145 6.99 -17.21 8.59
N GLU A 146 6.34 -17.11 9.75
CA GLU A 146 6.04 -15.84 10.41
C GLU A 146 7.28 -14.98 10.63
N LYS A 147 8.39 -15.60 11.06
CA LYS A 147 9.69 -14.92 11.23
C LYS A 147 10.16 -14.28 9.92
N LYS A 148 10.05 -15.02 8.82
CA LYS A 148 10.46 -14.53 7.49
C LYS A 148 9.54 -13.44 6.99
N PHE A 149 8.22 -13.58 7.20
CA PHE A 149 7.26 -12.57 6.81
C PHE A 149 7.51 -11.24 7.52
N LYS A 150 7.72 -11.27 8.85
CA LYS A 150 8.08 -10.09 9.63
C LYS A 150 9.37 -9.43 9.13
N TYR A 151 10.37 -10.22 8.78
CA TYR A 151 11.60 -9.70 8.17
C TYR A 151 11.33 -8.98 6.85
N LEU A 152 10.52 -9.58 5.96
CA LEU A 152 10.19 -8.99 4.66
C LEU A 152 9.38 -7.70 4.81
N LEU A 153 8.45 -7.66 5.76
CA LEU A 153 7.68 -6.46 6.06
C LEU A 153 8.59 -5.33 6.58
N LYS A 154 9.49 -5.62 7.53
CA LYS A 154 10.50 -4.64 7.99
C LYS A 154 11.39 -4.16 6.86
N LYS A 155 11.84 -5.07 6.00
CA LYS A 155 12.63 -4.74 4.81
C LYS A 155 11.87 -3.80 3.87
N ALA A 156 10.57 -4.05 3.64
CA ALA A 156 9.72 -3.21 2.80
C ALA A 156 9.68 -1.76 3.31
N TYR A 157 9.40 -1.55 4.58
CA TYR A 157 9.40 -0.22 5.19
C TYR A 157 10.78 0.42 5.16
N TRP A 158 11.83 -0.31 5.55
CA TRP A 158 13.18 0.21 5.60
C TRP A 158 13.66 0.70 4.23
N GLU A 159 13.55 -0.13 3.19
CA GLU A 159 14.04 0.19 1.87
C GLU A 159 13.23 1.27 1.14
N THR A 160 11.97 1.47 1.53
CA THR A 160 11.08 2.39 0.83
C THR A 160 10.83 3.69 1.58
N MET A 161 10.92 3.71 2.92
CA MET A 161 10.59 4.87 3.74
C MET A 161 11.82 5.53 4.37
N MET A 162 12.88 4.78 4.71
CA MET A 162 14.08 5.31 5.38
C MET A 162 15.03 6.03 4.40
N LYS A 163 14.49 6.90 3.57
CA LYS A 163 15.27 7.77 2.68
C LYS A 163 15.27 9.20 3.23
N PRO A 164 16.43 9.87 3.44
CA PRO A 164 16.49 11.21 4.01
C PRO A 164 15.52 12.20 3.36
N ARG A 165 15.43 12.19 2.04
CA ARG A 165 14.49 13.04 1.30
C ARG A 165 13.02 12.84 1.72
N LYS A 166 12.59 11.59 1.98
CA LYS A 166 11.21 11.30 2.39
C LYS A 166 10.97 11.76 3.82
N ILE A 167 11.93 11.54 4.70
CA ILE A 167 11.86 11.98 6.09
C ILE A 167 11.69 13.50 6.15
N ILE A 168 12.51 14.25 5.40
CA ILE A 168 12.42 15.71 5.29
C ILE A 168 11.07 16.12 4.66
N HIS A 169 10.59 15.42 3.63
CA HIS A 169 9.29 15.74 3.02
C HIS A 169 8.14 15.53 4.01
N LEU A 170 8.14 14.42 4.72
CA LEU A 170 7.10 14.09 5.69
C LEU A 170 7.11 15.03 6.90
N SER A 171 8.28 15.45 7.39
CA SER A 171 8.37 16.41 8.49
C SER A 171 7.79 17.80 8.15
N LYS A 172 7.63 18.13 6.86
CA LYS A 172 7.00 19.38 6.41
C LYS A 172 5.48 19.28 6.30
N ILE A 173 4.93 18.08 6.15
CA ILE A 173 3.50 17.85 5.91
C ILE A 173 2.79 17.35 7.17
N LEU A 174 3.49 16.63 8.02
CA LEU A 174 2.96 16.06 9.26
C LEU A 174 3.37 16.94 10.43
N ASN A 175 2.47 17.14 11.38
CA ASN A 175 2.88 17.68 12.67
C ASN A 175 3.78 16.66 13.39
N PHE A 176 4.54 17.14 14.41
CA PHE A 176 5.54 16.32 15.11
C PHE A 176 4.92 15.05 15.74
N LYS A 177 3.70 15.14 16.25
CA LYS A 177 2.98 14.01 16.84
C LYS A 177 2.65 12.96 15.78
N ASP A 178 2.04 13.37 14.68
CA ASP A 178 1.68 12.45 13.57
C ASP A 178 2.91 11.81 12.94
N PHE A 179 4.03 12.55 12.87
CA PHE A 179 5.29 12.01 12.38
C PHE A 179 5.84 10.92 13.31
N ILE A 180 5.80 11.13 14.63
CA ILE A 180 6.19 10.10 15.62
C ILE A 180 5.25 8.91 15.57
N ASP A 181 3.95 9.14 15.47
CA ASP A 181 2.94 8.07 15.44
C ASP A 181 3.06 7.24 14.16
N LEU A 182 3.37 7.84 13.02
CA LEU A 182 3.71 7.12 11.78
C LEU A 182 4.97 6.27 11.96
N GLY A 183 6.00 6.80 12.63
CA GLY A 183 7.22 6.06 12.96
C GLY A 183 6.96 4.88 13.91
N LYS A 184 6.17 5.08 14.95
CA LYS A 184 5.74 4.02 15.87
C LYS A 184 4.89 2.97 15.14
N TYR A 185 3.96 3.39 14.30
CA TYR A 185 3.15 2.49 13.50
C TYR A 185 4.02 1.60 12.60
N ALA A 186 4.99 2.17 11.91
CA ALA A 186 5.94 1.42 11.09
C ALA A 186 6.81 0.44 11.93
N LEU A 187 7.10 0.77 13.19
CA LEU A 187 7.85 -0.08 14.12
C LEU A 187 6.96 -1.14 14.79
N VAL A 188 5.73 -0.78 15.15
CA VAL A 188 4.77 -1.64 15.87
C VAL A 188 4.09 -2.62 14.91
N THR A 189 3.77 -2.23 13.67
CA THR A 189 3.28 -3.17 12.65
C THR A 189 4.31 -4.23 12.25
N GLY A 190 5.57 -4.04 12.65
CA GLY A 190 6.57 -5.10 12.66
C GLY A 190 6.36 -6.16 13.75
N ASN A 191 5.40 -5.97 14.66
CA ASN A 191 5.02 -6.92 15.72
C ASN A 191 3.67 -7.60 15.47
N LEU A 192 3.06 -7.39 14.32
CA LEU A 192 1.90 -8.17 13.87
C LEU A 192 2.36 -9.47 13.23
#